data_8e6ed68af6d869ba403ac1bc9ccc1f0d
#
_entry.id   8e6ed68af6d869ba403ac1bc9ccc1f0d
#
_cell.length_a   1.000
_cell.length_b   1.000
_cell.length_c   1.000
_cell.angle_alpha   90.00
_cell.angle_beta   90.00
_cell.angle_gamma   90.00
#
_symmetry.space_group_name_H-M   'P 1'
#
loop_
_entity.id
_entity.type
_entity.pdbx_description
1 polymer ?
#
loop_
_entity_poly.entity_id
_entity_poly.type
_entity_poly.pdbx_seq_one_letter_code
_entity_poly.pdbx_strand_id
1 'polypeptide(L)'
;MPAKQAAEKTKSPRVFGHAQKPVKMFRAGLYARVSTNDQQTIPLQIRALREYAGRRGWAIVLQVKEVGSGASQRQLREKLLDAARRREIDVVLVWRLDRWGRSVADLLATLQELNHLGVGFVSLTEALDLTTPAGRAMAALLAVFAEFEREILRERVRAGLAHARRNGQKLGRPITAAAKAGEVRTLRRAGVSKAEIARRLQISRTSVRRVLA
;
A
#
# COMPACT_ATOMS: atom_id res chain seq x y z
N MET A 1 -73.00 -12.74 -8.98
CA MET A 1 -72.33 -12.34 -7.75
C MET A 1 -71.12 -13.26 -7.54
N PRO A 2 -69.87 -12.86 -7.85
CA PRO A 2 -68.69 -13.67 -7.52
C PRO A 2 -68.17 -13.29 -6.16
N ALA A 3 -67.82 -14.31 -5.34
CA ALA A 3 -67.29 -14.24 -4.01
C ALA A 3 -65.85 -13.71 -4.02
N LYS A 4 -65.56 -12.70 -3.17
CA LYS A 4 -64.23 -12.20 -2.88
C LYS A 4 -63.47 -13.23 -2.03
N GLN A 5 -62.42 -13.83 -2.58
CA GLN A 5 -61.42 -14.58 -1.82
C GLN A 5 -60.54 -13.60 -1.07
N ALA A 6 -60.59 -13.62 0.26
CA ALA A 6 -59.71 -12.87 1.14
C ALA A 6 -58.34 -13.54 1.16
N ALA A 7 -57.32 -12.81 0.77
CA ALA A 7 -55.91 -13.24 0.90
C ALA A 7 -55.52 -13.28 2.38
N GLU A 8 -55.33 -14.49 2.90
CA GLU A 8 -54.85 -14.77 4.24
C GLU A 8 -53.35 -14.41 4.33
N LYS A 9 -53.03 -13.32 5.05
CA LYS A 9 -51.68 -12.92 5.37
C LYS A 9 -51.13 -13.87 6.41
N THR A 10 -50.30 -14.83 6.01
CA THR A 10 -49.52 -15.67 6.89
C THR A 10 -48.56 -14.82 7.74
N LYS A 11 -48.91 -14.66 9.01
CA LYS A 11 -48.04 -14.05 10.04
C LYS A 11 -46.92 -15.05 10.40
N SER A 12 -45.69 -14.70 10.11
CA SER A 12 -44.52 -15.44 10.59
C SER A 12 -44.52 -15.55 12.12
N PRO A 13 -44.14 -16.69 12.70
CA PRO A 13 -44.13 -16.88 14.16
C PRO A 13 -43.11 -15.96 14.81
N ARG A 14 -43.52 -15.11 15.71
CA ARG A 14 -42.65 -14.29 16.57
C ARG A 14 -42.16 -15.20 17.69
N VAL A 15 -40.87 -15.61 17.64
CA VAL A 15 -40.18 -16.20 18.75
C VAL A 15 -39.39 -15.08 19.44
N PHE A 16 -39.77 -14.78 20.70
CA PHE A 16 -39.15 -13.78 21.57
C PHE A 16 -38.99 -12.37 21.00
N GLY A 17 -40.00 -11.67 20.66
CA GLY A 17 -40.13 -10.20 20.67
C GLY A 17 -39.08 -9.32 19.96
N HIS A 18 -37.96 -9.88 19.48
CA HIS A 18 -36.92 -9.15 18.75
C HIS A 18 -37.09 -9.36 17.24
N ALA A 19 -37.41 -8.28 16.54
CA ALA A 19 -37.26 -8.27 15.09
C ALA A 19 -35.80 -8.57 14.78
N GLN A 20 -35.51 -9.71 14.14
CA GLN A 20 -34.16 -10.00 13.61
C GLN A 20 -33.82 -8.87 12.65
N LYS A 21 -32.81 -8.05 13.01
CA LYS A 21 -32.24 -7.09 12.06
C LYS A 21 -31.78 -7.89 10.84
N PRO A 22 -32.08 -7.43 9.60
CA PRO A 22 -31.62 -8.12 8.41
C PRO A 22 -30.11 -8.32 8.53
N VAL A 23 -29.65 -9.55 8.41
CA VAL A 23 -28.22 -9.89 8.43
C VAL A 23 -27.62 -9.15 7.23
N LYS A 24 -26.82 -8.11 7.50
CA LYS A 24 -26.15 -7.36 6.46
C LYS A 24 -25.17 -8.29 5.75
N MET A 25 -25.50 -8.64 4.51
CA MET A 25 -24.62 -9.46 3.69
C MET A 25 -23.38 -8.63 3.32
N PHE A 26 -22.18 -9.11 3.74
CA PHE A 26 -20.93 -8.45 3.42
C PHE A 26 -20.64 -8.51 1.93
N ARG A 27 -20.24 -7.38 1.35
CA ARG A 27 -19.81 -7.26 -0.04
C ARG A 27 -18.30 -7.46 -0.08
N ALA A 28 -17.87 -8.55 -0.70
CA ALA A 28 -16.47 -8.95 -0.74
C ALA A 28 -15.78 -8.51 -2.03
N GLY A 29 -14.59 -7.91 -1.89
CA GLY A 29 -13.63 -7.69 -2.96
C GLY A 29 -12.54 -8.76 -2.90
N LEU A 30 -12.32 -9.51 -3.99
CA LEU A 30 -11.29 -10.54 -4.09
C LEU A 30 -10.06 -10.00 -4.79
N TYR A 31 -8.88 -10.29 -4.24
CA TYR A 31 -7.60 -9.96 -4.85
C TYR A 31 -6.70 -11.19 -4.97
N ALA A 32 -6.30 -11.50 -6.20
CA ALA A 32 -5.31 -12.52 -6.49
C ALA A 32 -4.15 -11.92 -7.29
N ARG A 33 -2.91 -12.22 -6.90
CA ARG A 33 -1.71 -11.76 -7.59
C ARG A 33 -0.68 -12.86 -7.73
N VAL A 34 -0.04 -12.89 -8.89
CA VAL A 34 1.08 -13.80 -9.18
C VAL A 34 2.19 -13.06 -9.91
N SER A 35 3.40 -13.62 -9.88
CA SER A 35 4.47 -13.24 -10.80
C SER A 35 4.16 -13.70 -12.21
N THR A 36 4.85 -13.12 -13.21
CA THR A 36 4.71 -13.51 -14.62
C THR A 36 4.91 -15.01 -14.88
N ASN A 37 5.74 -15.67 -14.05
CA ASN A 37 6.08 -17.08 -14.22
C ASN A 37 5.07 -18.04 -13.54
N ASP A 38 4.12 -17.53 -12.75
CA ASP A 38 3.30 -18.34 -11.83
C ASP A 38 1.79 -18.23 -12.12
N GLN A 39 1.44 -17.85 -13.36
CA GLN A 39 0.05 -17.54 -13.75
C GLN A 39 -0.93 -18.69 -13.53
N GLN A 40 -0.44 -19.92 -13.55
CA GLN A 40 -1.25 -21.13 -13.33
C GLN A 40 -1.90 -21.19 -11.94
N THR A 41 -1.38 -20.43 -10.96
CA THR A 41 -1.90 -20.44 -9.59
C THR A 41 -3.06 -19.47 -9.36
N ILE A 42 -3.33 -18.52 -10.27
CA ILE A 42 -4.46 -17.57 -10.14
C ILE A 42 -5.82 -18.26 -10.03
N PRO A 43 -6.16 -19.27 -10.87
CA PRO A 43 -7.43 -19.97 -10.75
C PRO A 43 -7.62 -20.63 -9.39
N LEU A 44 -6.57 -21.24 -8.85
CA LEU A 44 -6.58 -21.88 -7.52
C LEU A 44 -6.82 -20.87 -6.41
N GLN A 45 -6.11 -19.72 -6.45
CA GLN A 45 -6.31 -18.63 -5.49
C GLN A 45 -7.75 -18.12 -5.52
N ILE A 46 -8.27 -17.80 -6.70
CA ILE A 46 -9.63 -17.30 -6.86
C ILE A 46 -10.66 -18.32 -6.40
N ARG A 47 -10.47 -19.59 -6.70
CA ARG A 47 -11.37 -20.67 -6.25
C ARG A 47 -11.44 -20.70 -4.72
N ALA A 48 -10.30 -20.73 -4.04
CA ALA A 48 -10.27 -20.75 -2.59
C ALA A 48 -10.89 -19.49 -1.96
N LEU A 49 -10.64 -18.30 -2.53
CA LEU A 49 -11.26 -17.05 -2.08
C LEU A 49 -12.78 -17.07 -2.24
N ARG A 50 -13.29 -17.62 -3.35
CA ARG A 50 -14.73 -17.79 -3.60
C ARG A 50 -15.37 -18.78 -2.63
N GLU A 51 -14.72 -19.91 -2.39
CA GLU A 51 -15.18 -20.93 -1.45
C GLU A 51 -15.25 -20.35 -0.01
N TYR A 52 -14.25 -19.53 0.38
CA TYR A 52 -14.26 -18.86 1.67
C TYR A 52 -15.42 -17.85 1.76
N ALA A 53 -15.59 -16.99 0.77
CA ALA A 53 -16.68 -16.03 0.73
C ALA A 53 -18.06 -16.72 0.78
N GLY A 54 -18.22 -17.83 0.03
CA GLY A 54 -19.44 -18.61 0.03
C GLY A 54 -19.76 -19.22 1.40
N ARG A 55 -18.76 -19.82 2.08
CA ARG A 55 -18.93 -20.34 3.46
C ARG A 55 -19.33 -19.27 4.47
N ARG A 56 -18.90 -18.01 4.24
CA ARG A 56 -19.25 -16.85 5.09
C ARG A 56 -20.58 -16.20 4.69
N GLY A 57 -21.23 -16.63 3.60
CA GLY A 57 -22.42 -15.98 3.06
C GLY A 57 -22.18 -14.57 2.53
N TRP A 58 -20.97 -14.28 2.01
CA TRP A 58 -20.60 -12.98 1.49
C TRP A 58 -20.83 -12.86 -0.02
N ALA A 59 -21.38 -11.72 -0.47
CA ALA A 59 -21.57 -11.44 -1.88
C ALA A 59 -20.25 -10.95 -2.52
N ILE A 60 -19.78 -11.60 -3.56
CA ILE A 60 -18.59 -11.17 -4.30
C ILE A 60 -19.01 -10.09 -5.29
N VAL A 61 -18.63 -8.84 -5.05
CA VAL A 61 -18.98 -7.68 -5.89
C VAL A 61 -17.82 -7.21 -6.77
N LEU A 62 -16.59 -7.50 -6.38
CA LEU A 62 -15.39 -7.13 -7.14
C LEU A 62 -14.37 -8.25 -7.10
N GLN A 63 -13.79 -8.58 -8.26
CA GLN A 63 -12.70 -9.55 -8.35
C GLN A 63 -11.59 -8.99 -9.19
N VAL A 64 -10.41 -8.91 -8.60
CA VAL A 64 -9.20 -8.37 -9.22
C VAL A 64 -8.15 -9.47 -9.35
N LYS A 65 -7.60 -9.59 -10.55
CA LYS A 65 -6.49 -10.49 -10.88
C LYS A 65 -5.34 -9.65 -11.40
N GLU A 66 -4.17 -9.76 -10.79
CA GLU A 66 -2.99 -8.98 -11.15
C GLU A 66 -1.82 -9.92 -11.47
N VAL A 67 -1.21 -9.70 -12.62
CA VAL A 67 0.00 -10.41 -13.04
C VAL A 67 1.13 -9.39 -13.12
N GLY A 68 2.21 -9.59 -12.37
CA GLY A 68 3.33 -8.67 -12.40
C GLY A 68 4.37 -8.92 -11.31
N SER A 69 5.57 -8.38 -11.51
CA SER A 69 6.63 -8.41 -10.52
C SER A 69 6.35 -7.46 -9.34
N GLY A 70 6.98 -7.72 -8.18
CA GLY A 70 6.76 -6.94 -6.95
C GLY A 70 7.08 -5.45 -7.06
N ALA A 71 7.89 -5.03 -8.05
CA ALA A 71 8.30 -3.65 -8.27
C ALA A 71 7.31 -2.83 -9.12
N SER A 72 6.41 -3.48 -9.88
CA SER A 72 5.42 -2.77 -10.70
C SER A 72 4.36 -2.09 -9.85
N GLN A 73 3.80 -0.99 -10.36
CA GLN A 73 2.66 -0.34 -9.73
C GLN A 73 1.48 -1.30 -9.69
N ARG A 74 0.90 -1.49 -8.50
CA ARG A 74 -0.28 -2.34 -8.29
C ARG A 74 -1.55 -1.56 -8.58
N GLN A 75 -1.73 -1.16 -9.85
CA GLN A 75 -2.88 -0.37 -10.29
C GLN A 75 -4.21 -1.07 -10.03
N LEU A 76 -4.22 -2.39 -10.15
CA LEU A 76 -5.43 -3.17 -9.95
C LEU A 76 -5.78 -3.32 -8.46
N ARG A 77 -4.77 -3.36 -7.56
CA ARG A 77 -5.01 -3.28 -6.10
C ARG A 77 -5.69 -1.96 -5.73
N GLU A 78 -5.28 -0.85 -6.36
CA GLU A 78 -5.84 0.47 -6.09
C GLU A 78 -7.34 0.52 -6.41
N LYS A 79 -7.83 -0.22 -7.40
CA LYS A 79 -9.27 -0.35 -7.67
C LYS A 79 -10.05 -0.90 -6.46
N LEU A 80 -9.46 -1.84 -5.70
CA LEU A 80 -10.09 -2.35 -4.47
C LEU A 80 -10.07 -1.32 -3.35
N LEU A 81 -8.97 -0.58 -3.19
CA LEU A 81 -8.89 0.50 -2.22
C LEU A 81 -9.88 1.63 -2.54
N ASP A 82 -10.03 1.99 -3.82
CA ASP A 82 -11.02 2.96 -4.26
C ASP A 82 -12.46 2.47 -4.01
N ALA A 83 -12.75 1.20 -4.26
CA ALA A 83 -14.04 0.61 -3.93
C ALA A 83 -14.30 0.62 -2.42
N ALA A 84 -13.27 0.41 -1.59
CA ALA A 84 -13.34 0.54 -0.14
C ALA A 84 -13.66 1.99 0.28
N ARG A 85 -12.93 2.97 -0.27
CA ARG A 85 -13.15 4.41 -0.03
C ARG A 85 -14.57 4.85 -0.40
N ARG A 86 -15.10 4.32 -1.50
CA ARG A 86 -16.48 4.57 -1.95
C ARG A 86 -17.54 3.73 -1.23
N ARG A 87 -17.11 2.91 -0.24
CA ARG A 87 -18.00 2.00 0.50
C ARG A 87 -18.78 1.03 -0.39
N GLU A 88 -18.20 0.62 -1.49
CA GLU A 88 -18.76 -0.38 -2.41
C GLU A 88 -18.47 -1.80 -1.95
N ILE A 89 -17.43 -2.01 -1.12
CA ILE A 89 -17.08 -3.27 -0.50
C ILE A 89 -17.00 -3.13 1.02
N ASP A 90 -17.29 -4.21 1.72
CA ASP A 90 -17.25 -4.30 3.19
C ASP A 90 -16.05 -5.14 3.69
N VAL A 91 -15.45 -5.94 2.80
CA VAL A 91 -14.29 -6.78 3.12
C VAL A 91 -13.42 -7.04 1.90
N VAL A 92 -12.10 -7.07 2.10
CA VAL A 92 -11.10 -7.50 1.10
C VAL A 92 -10.62 -8.91 1.47
N LEU A 93 -10.63 -9.82 0.50
CA LEU A 93 -10.11 -11.17 0.63
C LEU A 93 -8.85 -11.33 -0.22
N VAL A 94 -7.78 -11.82 0.39
CA VAL A 94 -6.51 -12.14 -0.28
C VAL A 94 -6.07 -13.57 0.03
N TRP A 95 -5.31 -14.17 -0.88
CA TRP A 95 -4.74 -15.49 -0.65
C TRP A 95 -3.64 -15.44 0.42
N ARG A 96 -2.68 -14.47 0.29
CA ARG A 96 -1.52 -14.28 1.17
C ARG A 96 -1.19 -12.81 1.33
N LEU A 97 -0.64 -12.43 2.49
CA LEU A 97 -0.24 -11.06 2.79
C LEU A 97 0.84 -10.52 1.85
N ASP A 98 1.80 -11.36 1.45
CA ASP A 98 2.88 -10.99 0.51
C ASP A 98 2.35 -10.71 -0.91
N ARG A 99 1.15 -11.16 -1.23
CA ARG A 99 0.48 -10.82 -2.49
C ARG A 99 -0.16 -9.44 -2.42
N TRP A 100 -0.56 -9.00 -1.24
CA TRP A 100 -1.17 -7.68 -1.02
C TRP A 100 -0.14 -6.57 -0.84
N GLY A 101 0.76 -6.65 0.14
CA GLY A 101 1.79 -5.66 0.43
C GLY A 101 3.03 -5.74 -0.47
N ARG A 102 3.70 -4.61 -0.78
CA ARG A 102 5.03 -4.55 -1.41
C ARG A 102 6.15 -4.62 -0.38
N SER A 103 5.87 -4.15 0.80
CA SER A 103 6.73 -4.15 1.98
C SER A 103 5.84 -4.25 3.22
N VAL A 104 6.44 -4.53 4.35
CA VAL A 104 5.72 -4.53 5.64
C VAL A 104 5.07 -3.16 5.89
N ALA A 105 5.77 -2.06 5.59
CA ALA A 105 5.24 -0.72 5.76
C ALA A 105 4.02 -0.44 4.85
N ASP A 106 4.06 -0.85 3.58
CA ASP A 106 2.95 -0.72 2.63
C ASP A 106 1.75 -1.60 3.06
N LEU A 107 2.02 -2.82 3.53
CA LEU A 107 0.99 -3.72 4.07
C LEU A 107 0.27 -3.05 5.24
N LEU A 108 1.02 -2.61 6.26
CA LEU A 108 0.46 -2.01 7.46
C LEU A 108 -0.30 -0.72 7.17
N ALA A 109 0.22 0.15 6.30
CA ALA A 109 -0.47 1.38 5.89
C ALA A 109 -1.83 1.07 5.25
N THR A 110 -1.89 0.08 4.35
CA THR A 110 -3.16 -0.29 3.70
C THR A 110 -4.12 -1.01 4.65
N LEU A 111 -3.63 -1.82 5.59
CA LEU A 111 -4.48 -2.43 6.62
C LEU A 111 -5.06 -1.38 7.57
N GLN A 112 -4.28 -0.37 7.95
CA GLN A 112 -4.74 0.76 8.77
C GLN A 112 -5.80 1.58 8.02
N GLU A 113 -5.59 1.86 6.73
CA GLU A 113 -6.57 2.55 5.88
C GLU A 113 -7.89 1.78 5.81
N LEU A 114 -7.87 0.48 5.50
CA LEU A 114 -9.06 -0.36 5.45
C LEU A 114 -9.79 -0.40 6.81
N ASN A 115 -9.04 -0.52 7.91
CA ASN A 115 -9.63 -0.48 9.25
C ASN A 115 -10.29 0.87 9.56
N HIS A 116 -9.67 1.98 9.18
CA HIS A 116 -10.23 3.32 9.33
C HIS A 116 -11.52 3.51 8.52
N LEU A 117 -11.59 2.94 7.32
CA LEU A 117 -12.77 2.92 6.47
C LEU A 117 -13.86 1.97 6.98
N GLY A 118 -13.58 1.16 8.00
CA GLY A 118 -14.49 0.12 8.50
C GLY A 118 -14.62 -1.08 7.55
N VAL A 119 -13.64 -1.27 6.64
CA VAL A 119 -13.58 -2.38 5.69
C VAL A 119 -12.72 -3.50 6.29
N GLY A 120 -13.29 -4.71 6.37
CA GLY A 120 -12.57 -5.89 6.83
C GLY A 120 -11.48 -6.32 5.86
N PHE A 121 -10.50 -7.05 6.37
CA PHE A 121 -9.45 -7.66 5.54
C PHE A 121 -9.21 -9.09 6.03
N VAL A 122 -9.15 -10.04 5.09
CA VAL A 122 -8.89 -11.45 5.41
C VAL A 122 -7.81 -11.99 4.50
N SER A 123 -6.78 -12.59 5.10
CA SER A 123 -5.78 -13.41 4.42
C SER A 123 -5.98 -14.87 4.77
N LEU A 124 -6.12 -15.73 3.75
CA LEU A 124 -6.48 -17.13 3.97
C LEU A 124 -5.32 -17.95 4.54
N THR A 125 -4.10 -17.71 4.05
CA THR A 125 -2.95 -18.55 4.40
C THR A 125 -2.42 -18.24 5.81
N GLU A 126 -2.38 -16.98 6.19
CA GLU A 126 -1.91 -16.55 7.52
C GLU A 126 -3.02 -16.55 8.58
N ALA A 127 -4.25 -16.98 8.22
CA ALA A 127 -5.43 -16.96 9.08
C ALA A 127 -5.68 -15.58 9.75
N LEU A 128 -5.28 -14.49 9.08
CA LEU A 128 -5.52 -13.14 9.54
C LEU A 128 -6.91 -12.67 9.12
N ASP A 129 -7.78 -12.40 10.09
CA ASP A 129 -9.17 -11.97 9.85
C ASP A 129 -9.49 -10.70 10.66
N LEU A 130 -9.38 -9.54 10.02
CA LEU A 130 -9.67 -8.24 10.63
C LEU A 130 -11.18 -7.98 10.82
N THR A 131 -12.04 -8.87 10.36
CA THR A 131 -13.48 -8.78 10.67
C THR A 131 -13.76 -9.19 12.13
N THR A 132 -12.83 -9.92 12.74
CA THR A 132 -12.90 -10.37 14.15
C THR A 132 -12.21 -9.37 15.10
N PRO A 133 -12.65 -9.28 16.38
CA PRO A 133 -11.97 -8.46 17.38
C PRO A 133 -10.50 -8.86 17.58
N ALA A 134 -10.21 -10.17 17.62
CA ALA A 134 -8.84 -10.69 17.78
C ALA A 134 -7.94 -10.31 16.60
N GLY A 135 -8.42 -10.43 15.35
CA GLY A 135 -7.67 -10.02 14.17
C GLY A 135 -7.39 -8.52 14.15
N ARG A 136 -8.35 -7.68 14.57
CA ARG A 136 -8.12 -6.24 14.70
C ARG A 136 -7.08 -5.90 15.77
N ALA A 137 -7.11 -6.58 16.91
CA ALA A 137 -6.09 -6.42 17.97
C ALA A 137 -4.70 -6.81 17.45
N MET A 138 -4.59 -7.92 16.73
CA MET A 138 -3.33 -8.36 16.11
C MET A 138 -2.80 -7.33 15.11
N ALA A 139 -3.67 -6.77 14.25
CA ALA A 139 -3.26 -5.72 13.30
C ALA A 139 -2.78 -4.45 14.01
N ALA A 140 -3.42 -4.07 15.12
CA ALA A 140 -2.98 -2.93 15.93
C ALA A 140 -1.59 -3.17 16.54
N LEU A 141 -1.33 -4.35 17.08
CA LEU A 141 -0.01 -4.72 17.58
C LEU A 141 1.06 -4.68 16.49
N LEU A 142 0.79 -5.25 15.32
CA LEU A 142 1.71 -5.19 14.18
C LEU A 142 2.02 -3.75 13.76
N ALA A 143 1.03 -2.85 13.81
CA ALA A 143 1.22 -1.43 13.50
C ALA A 143 2.16 -0.75 14.50
N VAL A 144 2.01 -1.02 15.79
CA VAL A 144 2.90 -0.51 16.86
C VAL A 144 4.33 -1.00 16.67
N PHE A 145 4.52 -2.29 16.39
CA PHE A 145 5.85 -2.84 16.12
C PHE A 145 6.52 -2.21 14.89
N ALA A 146 5.77 -1.97 13.81
CA ALA A 146 6.32 -1.32 12.62
C ALA A 146 6.70 0.16 12.86
N GLU A 147 6.00 0.85 13.75
CA GLU A 147 6.35 2.20 14.14
C GLU A 147 7.63 2.20 14.98
N PHE A 148 7.73 1.30 15.92
CA PHE A 148 8.92 1.10 16.74
C PHE A 148 10.17 0.77 15.90
N GLU A 149 10.07 -0.17 14.94
CA GLU A 149 11.18 -0.46 14.01
C GLU A 149 11.60 0.77 13.20
N ARG A 150 10.64 1.58 12.75
CA ARG A 150 10.91 2.83 12.03
C ARG A 150 11.65 3.84 12.89
N GLU A 151 11.30 3.96 14.16
CA GLU A 151 11.97 4.87 15.10
C GLU A 151 13.41 4.43 15.36
N ILE A 152 13.64 3.14 15.64
CA ILE A 152 14.99 2.59 15.80
C ILE A 152 15.85 2.86 14.56
N LEU A 153 15.28 2.66 13.36
CA LEU A 153 16.01 2.91 12.11
C LEU A 153 16.36 4.39 11.97
N ARG A 154 15.43 5.31 12.29
CA ARG A 154 15.68 6.76 12.29
C ARG A 154 16.78 7.16 13.28
N GLU A 155 16.77 6.58 14.47
CA GLU A 155 17.81 6.83 15.48
C GLU A 155 19.18 6.36 15.00
N ARG A 156 19.28 5.15 14.43
CA ARG A 156 20.51 4.63 13.84
C ARG A 156 21.06 5.53 12.73
N VAL A 157 20.18 5.99 11.83
CA VAL A 157 20.56 6.92 10.76
C VAL A 157 21.03 8.24 11.32
N ARG A 158 20.34 8.83 12.32
CA ARG A 158 20.76 10.08 12.98
C ARG A 158 22.11 9.92 13.68
N ALA A 159 22.31 8.83 14.40
CA ALA A 159 23.58 8.53 15.05
C ALA A 159 24.72 8.37 14.04
N GLY A 160 24.48 7.63 12.93
CA GLY A 160 25.43 7.48 11.84
C GLY A 160 25.82 8.82 11.18
N LEU A 161 24.82 9.68 10.90
CA LEU A 161 25.06 11.02 10.36
C LEU A 161 25.83 11.93 11.34
N ALA A 162 25.52 11.84 12.64
CA ALA A 162 26.25 12.59 13.67
C ALA A 162 27.70 12.11 13.78
N HIS A 163 27.94 10.81 13.72
CA HIS A 163 29.28 10.23 13.69
C HIS A 163 30.06 10.67 12.46
N ALA A 164 29.48 10.58 11.27
CA ALA A 164 30.10 11.01 10.02
C ALA A 164 30.49 12.51 10.05
N ARG A 165 29.61 13.38 10.60
CA ARG A 165 29.91 14.81 10.79
C ARG A 165 31.06 15.04 11.74
N ARG A 166 31.14 14.33 12.87
CA ARG A 166 32.27 14.43 13.81
C ARG A 166 33.59 14.01 13.16
N ASN A 167 33.55 13.03 12.27
CA ASN A 167 34.72 12.59 11.51
C ASN A 167 35.03 13.47 10.28
N GLY A 168 34.44 14.67 10.17
CA GLY A 168 34.71 15.62 9.10
C GLY A 168 34.14 15.25 7.73
N GLN A 169 33.32 14.20 7.64
CA GLN A 169 32.70 13.81 6.37
C GLN A 169 31.63 14.83 5.96
N LYS A 170 31.79 15.39 4.76
CA LYS A 170 30.81 16.29 4.16
C LYS A 170 29.59 15.48 3.69
N LEU A 171 28.46 15.68 4.36
CA LEU A 171 27.20 15.05 4.00
C LEU A 171 26.49 15.86 2.91
N GLY A 172 25.78 15.17 2.02
CA GLY A 172 25.01 15.78 0.95
C GLY A 172 25.57 15.42 -0.44
N ARG A 173 25.04 16.10 -1.47
CA ARG A 173 25.47 15.85 -2.85
C ARG A 173 26.95 16.23 -3.02
N PRO A 174 27.80 15.33 -3.57
CA PRO A 174 29.21 15.65 -3.85
C PRO A 174 29.34 16.92 -4.67
N ILE A 175 30.31 17.78 -4.30
CA ILE A 175 30.57 19.01 -5.06
C ILE A 175 31.42 18.65 -6.27
N THR A 176 30.79 18.15 -7.35
CA THR A 176 31.45 17.76 -8.60
C THR A 176 32.26 18.89 -9.24
N ALA A 177 31.86 20.15 -9.01
CA ALA A 177 32.59 21.31 -9.50
C ALA A 177 33.87 21.63 -8.72
N ALA A 178 34.05 21.10 -7.49
CA ALA A 178 35.26 21.33 -6.71
C ALA A 178 36.49 20.69 -7.34
N ALA A 179 36.36 19.50 -7.94
CA ALA A 179 37.43 18.83 -8.66
C ALA A 179 37.90 19.62 -9.88
N LYS A 180 37.04 20.44 -10.48
CA LYS A 180 37.32 21.26 -11.68
C LYS A 180 37.60 22.74 -11.33
N ALA A 181 37.76 23.07 -10.04
CA ALA A 181 37.93 24.45 -9.59
C ALA A 181 39.23 25.10 -10.16
N GLY A 182 40.32 24.35 -10.25
CA GLY A 182 41.57 24.80 -10.87
C GLY A 182 41.36 25.18 -12.33
N GLU A 183 40.77 24.28 -13.10
CA GLU A 183 40.50 24.49 -14.54
C GLU A 183 39.55 25.68 -14.77
N VAL A 184 38.52 25.83 -13.94
CA VAL A 184 37.60 26.99 -13.98
C VAL A 184 38.35 28.31 -13.82
N ARG A 185 39.26 28.39 -12.84
CA ARG A 185 40.06 29.60 -12.57
C ARG A 185 41.04 29.90 -13.71
N THR A 186 41.70 28.86 -14.23
CA THR A 186 42.64 29.00 -15.35
C THR A 186 41.93 29.51 -16.61
N LEU A 187 40.83 28.88 -17.00
CA LEU A 187 40.03 29.34 -18.16
C LEU A 187 39.46 30.74 -17.98
N ARG A 188 39.11 31.12 -16.74
CA ARG A 188 38.63 32.48 -16.46
C ARG A 188 39.71 33.52 -16.59
N ARG A 189 40.95 33.24 -16.14
CA ARG A 189 42.13 34.10 -16.32
C ARG A 189 42.50 34.27 -17.79
N ALA A 190 42.28 33.21 -18.64
CA ALA A 190 42.43 33.22 -20.07
C ALA A 190 41.32 33.98 -20.80
N GLY A 191 40.42 34.68 -20.09
CA GLY A 191 39.36 35.53 -20.68
C GLY A 191 38.12 34.77 -21.14
N VAL A 192 38.04 33.44 -20.92
CA VAL A 192 36.92 32.62 -21.35
C VAL A 192 35.65 33.01 -20.58
N SER A 193 34.51 33.09 -21.27
CA SER A 193 33.23 33.44 -20.65
C SER A 193 32.72 32.33 -19.71
N LYS A 194 31.98 32.72 -18.66
CA LYS A 194 31.40 31.77 -17.70
C LYS A 194 30.48 30.71 -18.35
N ALA A 195 29.82 31.08 -19.47
CA ALA A 195 28.98 30.17 -20.22
C ALA A 195 29.81 29.13 -21.00
N GLU A 196 30.91 29.58 -21.60
CA GLU A 196 31.80 28.71 -22.34
C GLU A 196 32.57 27.76 -21.40
N ILE A 197 33.02 28.24 -20.23
CA ILE A 197 33.64 27.42 -19.20
C ILE A 197 32.66 26.30 -18.75
N ALA A 198 31.39 26.65 -18.54
CA ALA A 198 30.37 25.67 -18.17
C ALA A 198 30.19 24.58 -19.23
N ARG A 199 30.20 24.95 -20.53
CA ARG A 199 30.13 23.99 -21.65
C ARG A 199 31.35 23.08 -21.70
N ARG A 200 32.56 23.69 -21.72
CA ARG A 200 33.84 22.93 -21.85
C ARG A 200 34.04 21.93 -20.73
N LEU A 201 33.69 22.33 -19.49
CA LEU A 201 33.90 21.49 -18.31
C LEU A 201 32.68 20.62 -17.96
N GLN A 202 31.60 20.71 -18.75
CA GLN A 202 30.34 19.97 -18.49
C GLN A 202 29.80 20.14 -17.06
N ILE A 203 29.83 21.38 -16.55
CA ILE A 203 29.28 21.77 -15.25
C ILE A 203 28.26 22.89 -15.43
N SER A 204 27.38 23.07 -14.41
CA SER A 204 26.40 24.13 -14.52
C SER A 204 27.03 25.54 -14.41
N ARG A 205 26.43 26.53 -15.07
CA ARG A 205 26.86 27.96 -14.95
C ARG A 205 26.83 28.43 -13.48
N THR A 206 25.90 27.92 -12.69
CA THR A 206 25.83 28.19 -11.24
C THR A 206 27.05 27.63 -10.50
N SER A 207 27.52 26.45 -10.90
CA SER A 207 28.75 25.86 -10.35
C SER A 207 29.98 26.68 -10.69
N VAL A 208 30.09 27.16 -11.95
CA VAL A 208 31.18 28.08 -12.36
C VAL A 208 31.15 29.37 -11.54
N ARG A 209 29.97 29.98 -11.33
CA ARG A 209 29.85 31.19 -10.50
C ARG A 209 30.31 30.94 -9.07
N ARG A 210 29.91 29.82 -8.46
CA ARG A 210 30.27 29.45 -7.07
C ARG A 210 31.78 29.20 -6.90
N VAL A 211 32.45 28.67 -7.91
CA VAL A 211 33.91 28.46 -7.88
C VAL A 211 34.68 29.79 -8.02
N LEU A 212 34.06 30.79 -8.69
CA LEU A 212 34.66 32.10 -8.93
C LEU A 212 34.25 33.19 -7.91
N ALA A 213 33.28 32.88 -7.04
CA ALA A 213 32.95 33.72 -5.88
C ALA A 213 33.94 33.51 -4.76
#